data_6c3f679601e39b46dea76a51758e44cb
#
_entry.id   6c3f679601e39b46dea76a51758e44cb
#
_cell.length_a   1.000
_cell.length_b   1.000
_cell.length_c   1.000
_cell.angle_alpha   90.00
_cell.angle_beta   90.00
_cell.angle_gamma   90.00
#
_symmetry.space_group_name_H-M   'P 1'
#
loop_
_entity.id
_entity.type
_entity.pdbx_description
1 polymer ?
#
loop_
_entity_poly.entity_id
_entity_poly.type
_entity_poly.pdbx_seq_one_letter_code
_entity_poly.pdbx_strand_id
1 'polypeptide(L)'
;MRIKPRPRRLLARYLAALVATASVIAGLCLVVNLLVDPLWYLHGNVVTGVNFAFNERIAKLNQFLPRMQNYDCLIMGSSRTTLLPERRFSGHRCFNLAFSGGRISEFLLYAQYLRARGFAPALLIVGVDPFDFRGPMPDPDVPDFVRTEADPPSLLRTYLSLDALDFSIQTLKGDSPHHRYYDRDLNCRIEVRARVYRPPRILTPFPDPTEIHAERAALYLQLRQMFPTARAIGYVPPVSAWTIARVSLSGDLDGYLTALDRIAAGFDEFLDFGIPSAITATTSDTLDGSHYSEAVNARIAVALQSGEPEPGVDWHRQSPQAIAALYRERLARLVPSVSSPGAPSGKYRG
;
A
#
# COMPACT_ATOMS: atom_id res chain seq x y z
N MET A 1 27.88 12.98 66.52
CA MET A 1 28.38 12.54 65.23
C MET A 1 28.03 13.63 64.20
N ARG A 2 28.96 14.51 63.78
CA ARG A 2 28.70 15.61 62.82
C ARG A 2 28.83 15.02 61.40
N ILE A 3 27.72 14.87 60.69
CA ILE A 3 27.70 14.49 59.29
C ILE A 3 28.30 15.67 58.50
N LYS A 4 29.53 15.53 57.96
CA LYS A 4 30.16 16.55 57.11
C LYS A 4 29.29 16.71 55.86
N PRO A 5 28.88 17.94 55.49
CA PRO A 5 28.14 18.16 54.29
C PRO A 5 29.00 17.73 53.10
N ARG A 6 28.48 16.73 52.31
CA ARG A 6 29.11 16.34 51.03
C ARG A 6 29.22 17.58 50.17
N PRO A 7 30.38 17.86 49.55
CA PRO A 7 30.61 19.10 48.88
C PRO A 7 29.67 19.25 47.70
N ARG A 8 28.80 20.26 47.66
CA ARG A 8 27.90 20.64 46.54
C ARG A 8 28.62 20.61 45.20
N ARG A 9 29.94 20.85 45.19
CA ARG A 9 30.82 20.76 44.03
C ARG A 9 30.93 19.36 43.42
N LEU A 10 30.92 18.26 44.21
CA LEU A 10 30.95 16.88 43.71
C LEU A 10 29.64 16.49 43.03
N LEU A 11 28.52 16.89 43.64
CA LEU A 11 27.18 16.66 43.04
C LEU A 11 27.04 17.44 41.73
N ALA A 12 27.46 18.71 41.69
CA ALA A 12 27.43 19.52 40.48
C ALA A 12 28.30 18.92 39.33
N ARG A 13 29.51 18.42 39.67
CA ARG A 13 30.36 17.72 38.69
C ARG A 13 29.73 16.41 38.19
N TYR A 14 29.13 15.65 39.05
CA TYR A 14 28.41 14.42 38.69
C TYR A 14 27.23 14.71 37.75
N LEU A 15 26.39 15.68 38.12
CA LEU A 15 25.26 16.10 37.27
C LEU A 15 25.73 16.67 35.92
N ALA A 16 26.81 17.46 35.91
CA ALA A 16 27.39 17.97 34.67
C ALA A 16 27.92 16.83 33.77
N ALA A 17 28.59 15.84 34.34
CA ALA A 17 29.06 14.66 33.61
C ALA A 17 27.90 13.84 33.08
N LEU A 18 26.85 13.63 33.89
CA LEU A 18 25.64 12.92 33.45
C LEU A 18 24.96 13.61 32.27
N VAL A 19 24.74 14.92 32.39
CA VAL A 19 24.13 15.73 31.30
C VAL A 19 25.02 15.72 30.06
N ALA A 20 26.34 15.89 30.20
CA ALA A 20 27.26 15.82 29.08
C ALA A 20 27.22 14.45 28.36
N THR A 21 27.23 13.35 29.12
CA THR A 21 27.14 11.98 28.57
C THR A 21 25.80 11.77 27.87
N ALA A 22 24.69 12.16 28.50
CA ALA A 22 23.37 12.06 27.89
C ALA A 22 23.26 12.89 26.60
N SER A 23 23.82 14.10 26.59
CA SER A 23 23.84 14.97 25.40
C SER A 23 24.67 14.35 24.27
N VAL A 24 25.82 13.74 24.57
CA VAL A 24 26.65 13.04 23.57
C VAL A 24 25.89 11.86 22.97
N ILE A 25 25.26 11.02 23.81
CA ILE A 25 24.46 9.88 23.34
C ILE A 25 23.31 10.37 22.47
N ALA A 26 22.54 11.36 22.93
CA ALA A 26 21.44 11.93 22.14
C ALA A 26 21.92 12.53 20.81
N GLY A 27 23.07 13.20 20.81
CA GLY A 27 23.70 13.72 19.61
C GLY A 27 24.11 12.64 18.62
N LEU A 28 24.70 11.52 19.09
CA LEU A 28 25.04 10.38 18.25
C LEU A 28 23.79 9.73 17.66
N CYS A 29 22.74 9.50 18.47
CA CYS A 29 21.46 8.99 17.98
C CYS A 29 20.88 9.89 16.88
N LEU A 30 20.86 11.20 17.12
CA LEU A 30 20.37 12.16 16.14
C LEU A 30 21.17 12.11 14.83
N VAL A 31 22.51 12.06 14.91
CA VAL A 31 23.38 11.98 13.72
C VAL A 31 23.10 10.71 12.90
N VAL A 32 22.99 9.54 13.56
CA VAL A 32 22.66 8.29 12.89
C VAL A 32 21.30 8.40 12.21
N ASN A 33 20.28 8.89 12.92
CA ASN A 33 18.93 9.03 12.38
C ASN A 33 18.85 10.05 11.23
N LEU A 34 19.66 11.11 11.25
CA LEU A 34 19.73 12.07 10.15
C LEU A 34 20.41 11.49 8.90
N LEU A 35 21.44 10.64 9.07
CA LEU A 35 22.15 10.01 7.95
C LEU A 35 21.34 8.88 7.30
N VAL A 36 20.63 8.12 8.11
CA VAL A 36 19.79 7.01 7.63
C VAL A 36 18.41 7.49 7.21
N ASP A 37 17.90 8.53 7.85
CA ASP A 37 16.58 9.14 7.58
C ASP A 37 15.46 8.10 7.43
N PRO A 38 15.23 7.24 8.42
CA PRO A 38 14.38 6.06 8.30
C PRO A 38 12.90 6.41 8.08
N LEU A 39 12.48 7.64 8.38
CA LEU A 39 11.11 8.13 8.24
C LEU A 39 10.98 9.29 7.22
N TRP A 40 11.96 9.46 6.35
CA TRP A 40 11.95 10.41 5.22
C TRP A 40 11.64 11.87 5.57
N TYR A 41 12.16 12.39 6.67
CA TYR A 41 12.10 13.83 6.95
C TYR A 41 12.97 14.67 6.01
N LEU A 42 14.03 14.07 5.45
CA LEU A 42 14.99 14.73 4.56
C LEU A 42 14.93 14.15 3.14
N HIS A 43 15.83 13.22 2.82
CA HIS A 43 16.01 12.67 1.47
C HIS A 43 16.23 11.14 1.49
N GLY A 44 15.87 10.48 2.57
CA GLY A 44 16.13 9.07 2.78
C GLY A 44 17.60 8.76 3.05
N ASN A 45 17.92 7.47 3.17
CA ASN A 45 19.20 6.95 3.61
C ASN A 45 20.35 7.34 2.66
N VAL A 46 21.26 8.21 3.14
CA VAL A 46 22.45 8.62 2.37
C VAL A 46 23.61 7.63 2.49
N VAL A 47 23.54 6.67 3.42
CA VAL A 47 24.61 5.69 3.67
C VAL A 47 24.53 4.55 2.68
N THR A 48 23.35 3.95 2.50
CA THR A 48 23.17 2.78 1.61
C THR A 48 22.28 3.07 0.40
N GLY A 49 21.59 4.21 0.37
CA GLY A 49 20.64 4.57 -0.69
C GLY A 49 19.32 3.81 -0.64
N VAL A 50 19.11 3.00 0.41
CA VAL A 50 17.94 2.12 0.57
C VAL A 50 17.32 2.34 1.94
N ASN A 51 15.99 2.43 1.97
CA ASN A 51 15.20 2.44 3.20
C ASN A 51 14.20 1.29 3.18
N PHE A 52 13.68 0.94 4.35
CA PHE A 52 12.63 -0.05 4.49
C PHE A 52 11.30 0.57 4.93
N ALA A 53 10.22 -0.17 4.71
CA ALA A 53 8.87 0.27 4.97
C ALA A 53 8.46 0.06 6.44
N PHE A 54 9.19 0.64 7.40
CA PHE A 54 8.85 0.48 8.82
C PHE A 54 7.55 1.20 9.18
N ASN A 55 7.35 2.41 8.68
CA ASN A 55 6.12 3.19 8.87
C ASN A 55 5.83 4.04 7.62
N GLU A 56 5.28 3.40 6.60
CA GLU A 56 4.92 4.07 5.34
C GLU A 56 3.90 5.20 5.57
N ARG A 57 3.00 5.04 6.53
CA ARG A 57 1.93 6.00 6.84
C ARG A 57 2.48 7.37 7.25
N ILE A 58 3.56 7.38 8.02
CA ILE A 58 4.22 8.62 8.44
C ILE A 58 5.26 9.03 7.40
N ALA A 59 6.11 8.12 6.95
CA ALA A 59 7.22 8.41 6.07
C ALA A 59 6.79 9.07 4.76
N LYS A 60 5.71 8.59 4.15
CA LYS A 60 5.18 9.17 2.91
C LYS A 60 4.61 10.58 3.12
N LEU A 61 3.98 10.87 4.25
CA LEU A 61 3.55 12.23 4.56
C LEU A 61 4.73 13.16 4.85
N ASN A 62 5.76 12.69 5.55
CA ASN A 62 6.96 13.48 5.79
C ASN A 62 7.63 13.88 4.47
N GLN A 63 7.65 13.00 3.48
CA GLN A 63 8.18 13.28 2.16
C GLN A 63 7.25 14.19 1.34
N PHE A 64 5.94 13.99 1.43
CA PHE A 64 4.95 14.68 0.61
C PHE A 64 4.67 16.10 1.08
N LEU A 65 4.36 16.31 2.36
CA LEU A 65 3.85 17.58 2.89
C LEU A 65 4.76 18.77 2.62
N PRO A 66 6.10 18.70 2.84
CA PRO A 66 6.97 19.82 2.55
C PRO A 66 7.08 20.19 1.07
N ARG A 67 6.64 19.30 0.18
CA ARG A 67 6.77 19.41 -1.29
C ARG A 67 5.43 19.30 -1.99
N MET A 68 4.31 19.36 -1.25
CA MET A 68 2.96 19.12 -1.72
C MET A 68 2.61 19.95 -2.96
N GLN A 69 3.05 21.20 -3.02
CA GLN A 69 2.85 22.09 -4.17
C GLN A 69 3.59 21.65 -5.45
N ASN A 70 4.53 20.71 -5.34
CA ASN A 70 5.25 20.19 -6.50
C ASN A 70 4.50 19.07 -7.20
N TYR A 71 3.43 18.57 -6.61
CA TYR A 71 2.66 17.45 -7.13
C TYR A 71 1.27 17.90 -7.58
N ASP A 72 0.85 17.43 -8.73
CA ASP A 72 -0.48 17.63 -9.31
C ASP A 72 -1.25 16.31 -9.49
N CYS A 73 -0.65 15.19 -9.05
CA CYS A 73 -1.21 13.87 -9.15
C CYS A 73 -0.99 13.10 -7.84
N LEU A 74 -2.03 12.40 -7.38
CA LEU A 74 -2.01 11.57 -6.18
C LEU A 74 -2.40 10.14 -6.52
N ILE A 75 -1.59 9.18 -6.04
CA ILE A 75 -1.86 7.75 -6.15
C ILE A 75 -2.15 7.21 -4.76
N MET A 76 -3.30 6.57 -4.57
CA MET A 76 -3.73 5.99 -3.29
C MET A 76 -4.10 4.51 -3.48
N GLY A 77 -3.84 3.68 -2.49
CA GLY A 77 -4.16 2.25 -2.52
C GLY A 77 -3.30 1.42 -1.60
N SER A 78 -3.53 0.12 -1.60
CA SER A 78 -2.84 -0.83 -0.73
C SER A 78 -1.39 -1.10 -1.18
N SER A 79 -0.79 -2.10 -0.56
CA SER A 79 0.56 -2.60 -0.89
C SER A 79 0.78 -2.95 -2.36
N ARG A 80 -0.25 -3.30 -3.11
CA ARG A 80 -0.18 -3.56 -4.55
C ARG A 80 0.04 -2.28 -5.35
N THR A 81 -0.61 -1.22 -4.92
CA THR A 81 -0.50 0.11 -5.53
C THR A 81 0.83 0.79 -5.20
N THR A 82 1.51 0.44 -4.09
CA THR A 82 2.85 0.97 -3.81
C THR A 82 3.86 0.67 -4.92
N LEU A 83 3.61 -0.37 -5.70
CA LEU A 83 4.48 -0.83 -6.79
C LEU A 83 4.22 -0.13 -8.12
N LEU A 84 3.16 0.69 -8.20
CA LEU A 84 2.85 1.45 -9.41
C LEU A 84 3.87 2.58 -9.59
N PRO A 85 4.66 2.58 -10.69
CA PRO A 85 5.71 3.56 -10.88
C PRO A 85 5.14 4.92 -11.29
N GLU A 86 5.14 5.88 -10.36
CA GLU A 86 4.57 7.22 -10.55
C GLU A 86 5.20 8.01 -11.71
N ARG A 87 6.48 7.75 -12.03
CA ARG A 87 7.20 8.41 -13.13
C ARG A 87 6.69 8.05 -14.52
N ARG A 88 5.81 7.06 -14.64
CA ARG A 88 5.20 6.64 -15.92
C ARG A 88 4.02 7.51 -16.35
N PHE A 89 3.50 8.34 -15.45
CA PHE A 89 2.38 9.24 -15.76
C PHE A 89 2.91 10.55 -16.36
N SER A 90 3.18 10.52 -17.67
CA SER A 90 3.69 11.70 -18.39
C SER A 90 2.70 12.86 -18.35
N GLY A 91 3.21 14.08 -18.24
CA GLY A 91 2.38 15.28 -18.09
C GLY A 91 1.92 15.58 -16.67
N HIS A 92 2.18 14.67 -15.72
CA HIS A 92 1.85 14.83 -14.31
C HIS A 92 3.05 14.57 -13.41
N ARG A 93 3.07 15.23 -12.27
CA ARG A 93 3.99 14.96 -11.16
C ARG A 93 3.24 14.22 -10.07
N CYS A 94 3.23 12.89 -10.18
CA CYS A 94 2.52 12.02 -9.25
C CYS A 94 3.33 11.77 -7.98
N PHE A 95 2.63 11.69 -6.84
CA PHE A 95 3.13 11.14 -5.60
C PHE A 95 2.36 9.86 -5.25
N ASN A 96 3.10 8.78 -5.01
CA ASN A 96 2.49 7.50 -4.61
C ASN A 96 2.32 7.44 -3.08
N LEU A 97 1.14 7.83 -2.59
CA LEU A 97 0.76 7.77 -1.17
C LEU A 97 0.20 6.41 -0.75
N ALA A 98 0.18 5.41 -1.62
CA ALA A 98 -0.23 4.06 -1.25
C ALA A 98 0.72 3.46 -0.20
N PHE A 99 0.21 2.57 0.67
CA PHE A 99 1.01 1.92 1.72
C PHE A 99 0.54 0.50 2.02
N SER A 100 1.42 -0.28 2.65
CA SER A 100 1.18 -1.68 2.99
C SER A 100 -0.05 -1.84 3.90
N GLY A 101 -0.94 -2.75 3.52
CA GLY A 101 -2.18 -3.01 4.25
C GLY A 101 -3.17 -1.84 4.26
N GLY A 102 -2.94 -0.81 3.43
CA GLY A 102 -3.81 0.36 3.35
C GLY A 102 -5.25 0.00 2.98
N ARG A 103 -6.20 0.63 3.66
CA ARG A 103 -7.63 0.45 3.50
C ARG A 103 -8.30 1.73 3.04
N ILE A 104 -9.41 1.61 2.33
CA ILE A 104 -10.19 2.76 1.86
C ILE A 104 -10.59 3.72 2.99
N SER A 105 -10.90 3.19 4.19
CA SER A 105 -11.22 4.00 5.37
C SER A 105 -10.08 4.89 5.83
N GLU A 106 -8.83 4.44 5.67
CA GLU A 106 -7.63 5.24 5.97
C GLU A 106 -7.44 6.32 4.91
N PHE A 107 -7.58 5.97 3.61
CA PHE A 107 -7.40 6.92 2.51
C PHE A 107 -8.40 8.08 2.54
N LEU A 108 -9.61 7.85 3.05
CA LEU A 108 -10.57 8.94 3.30
C LEU A 108 -10.03 9.96 4.30
N LEU A 109 -9.43 9.52 5.40
CA LEU A 109 -8.83 10.42 6.40
C LEU A 109 -7.61 11.16 5.84
N TYR A 110 -6.77 10.48 5.06
CA TYR A 110 -5.66 11.15 4.37
C TYR A 110 -6.14 12.18 3.35
N ALA A 111 -7.16 11.86 2.56
CA ALA A 111 -7.73 12.79 1.59
C ALA A 111 -8.33 14.03 2.28
N GLN A 112 -9.06 13.85 3.38
CA GLN A 112 -9.58 14.94 4.21
C GLN A 112 -8.44 15.81 4.75
N TYR A 113 -7.42 15.20 5.33
CA TYR A 113 -6.25 15.86 5.87
C TYR A 113 -5.50 16.70 4.81
N LEU A 114 -5.30 16.15 3.60
CA LEU A 114 -4.63 16.85 2.51
C LEU A 114 -5.48 17.99 1.95
N ARG A 115 -6.79 17.75 1.79
CA ARG A 115 -7.73 18.78 1.35
C ARG A 115 -7.80 19.96 2.31
N ALA A 116 -7.83 19.70 3.63
CA ALA A 116 -7.80 20.75 4.67
C ALA A 116 -6.53 21.63 4.57
N ARG A 117 -5.45 21.08 3.99
CA ARG A 117 -4.19 21.80 3.72
C ARG A 117 -4.12 22.45 2.33
N GLY A 118 -5.24 22.44 1.60
CA GLY A 118 -5.35 23.08 0.30
C GLY A 118 -4.80 22.26 -0.86
N PHE A 119 -4.53 20.96 -0.69
CA PHE A 119 -4.13 20.10 -1.80
C PHE A 119 -5.32 19.77 -2.71
N ALA A 120 -5.13 20.03 -4.01
CA ALA A 120 -6.12 19.77 -5.04
C ALA A 120 -5.41 19.20 -6.28
N PRO A 121 -5.32 17.88 -6.42
CA PRO A 121 -4.65 17.26 -7.56
C PRO A 121 -5.47 17.44 -8.85
N ALA A 122 -4.79 17.52 -9.99
CA ALA A 122 -5.42 17.45 -11.31
C ALA A 122 -5.74 15.99 -11.69
N LEU A 123 -4.95 15.03 -11.18
CA LEU A 123 -5.13 13.60 -11.41
C LEU A 123 -5.15 12.84 -10.08
N LEU A 124 -6.17 12.00 -9.91
CA LEU A 124 -6.29 11.06 -8.78
C LEU A 124 -6.30 9.62 -9.33
N ILE A 125 -5.38 8.78 -8.87
CA ILE A 125 -5.33 7.35 -9.20
C ILE A 125 -5.61 6.55 -7.95
N VAL A 126 -6.61 5.66 -7.99
CA VAL A 126 -7.04 4.89 -6.82
C VAL A 126 -6.99 3.40 -7.13
N GLY A 127 -6.13 2.69 -6.41
CA GLY A 127 -6.13 1.23 -6.42
C GLY A 127 -7.28 0.69 -5.56
N VAL A 128 -8.16 -0.09 -6.17
CA VAL A 128 -9.28 -0.75 -5.50
C VAL A 128 -8.88 -2.14 -5.07
N ASP A 129 -8.89 -2.37 -3.77
CA ASP A 129 -8.44 -3.64 -3.22
C ASP A 129 -9.62 -4.59 -2.99
N PRO A 130 -9.61 -5.82 -3.56
CA PRO A 130 -10.67 -6.81 -3.33
C PRO A 130 -10.92 -7.13 -1.86
N PHE A 131 -9.89 -6.99 -1.00
CA PHE A 131 -10.03 -7.28 0.43
C PHE A 131 -10.78 -6.20 1.22
N ASP A 132 -10.99 -5.02 0.65
CA ASP A 132 -11.82 -4.00 1.28
C ASP A 132 -13.30 -4.40 1.36
N PHE A 133 -13.72 -5.33 0.53
CA PHE A 133 -15.11 -5.81 0.49
C PHE A 133 -15.38 -7.02 1.37
N ARG A 134 -14.37 -7.60 2.01
CA ARG A 134 -14.52 -8.82 2.81
C ARG A 134 -14.29 -8.60 4.30
N GLY A 135 -15.11 -9.31 5.10
CA GLY A 135 -14.97 -9.34 6.55
C GLY A 135 -15.20 -8.00 7.25
N PRO A 136 -14.93 -7.91 8.55
CA PRO A 136 -15.07 -6.65 9.29
C PRO A 136 -14.09 -5.60 8.76
N MET A 137 -14.54 -4.34 8.69
CA MET A 137 -13.62 -3.24 8.41
C MET A 137 -12.89 -2.88 9.70
N PRO A 138 -11.56 -2.97 9.73
CA PRO A 138 -10.81 -2.55 10.91
C PRO A 138 -10.90 -1.04 11.10
N ASP A 139 -10.70 -0.59 12.33
CA ASP A 139 -10.51 0.82 12.61
C ASP A 139 -9.34 1.36 11.78
N PRO A 140 -9.46 2.59 11.25
CA PRO A 140 -8.38 3.17 10.45
C PRO A 140 -7.11 3.34 11.27
N ASP A 141 -6.00 2.75 10.82
CA ASP A 141 -4.67 2.90 11.41
C ASP A 141 -3.97 4.10 10.77
N VAL A 142 -4.31 5.29 11.24
CA VAL A 142 -3.72 6.55 10.76
C VAL A 142 -3.02 7.29 11.91
N PRO A 143 -1.93 8.03 11.63
CA PRO A 143 -1.29 8.85 12.65
C PRO A 143 -2.26 9.85 13.28
N ASP A 144 -2.10 10.09 14.59
CA ASP A 144 -3.00 10.99 15.33
C ASP A 144 -3.09 12.38 14.72
N PHE A 145 -1.99 12.91 14.18
CA PHE A 145 -2.00 14.22 13.54
C PHE A 145 -2.83 14.26 12.23
N VAL A 146 -2.98 13.12 11.54
CA VAL A 146 -3.90 12.99 10.40
C VAL A 146 -5.33 13.02 10.88
N ARG A 147 -5.64 12.28 11.94
CA ARG A 147 -6.98 12.18 12.53
C ARG A 147 -7.46 13.50 13.13
N THR A 148 -6.54 14.27 13.73
CA THR A 148 -6.83 15.54 14.39
C THR A 148 -6.56 16.76 13.51
N GLU A 149 -6.17 16.56 12.25
CA GLU A 149 -5.76 17.60 11.30
C GLU A 149 -4.63 18.51 11.82
N ALA A 150 -3.83 18.01 12.77
CA ALA A 150 -2.69 18.72 13.35
C ALA A 150 -1.45 18.64 12.45
N ASP A 151 -0.41 19.40 12.79
CA ASP A 151 0.88 19.30 12.13
C ASP A 151 1.62 18.00 12.52
N PRO A 152 2.39 17.40 11.60
CA PRO A 152 3.20 16.25 11.92
C PRO A 152 4.25 16.57 12.99
N PRO A 153 4.71 15.58 13.77
CA PRO A 153 5.77 15.76 14.76
C PRO A 153 7.02 16.38 14.11
N SER A 154 7.72 17.24 14.85
CA SER A 154 8.96 17.82 14.36
C SER A 154 10.06 16.77 14.19
N LEU A 155 10.96 16.96 13.22
CA LEU A 155 12.12 16.10 12.97
C LEU A 155 12.92 15.83 14.26
N LEU A 156 13.21 16.87 15.05
CA LEU A 156 13.97 16.72 16.29
C LEU A 156 13.27 15.79 17.30
N ARG A 157 11.97 15.97 17.49
CA ARG A 157 11.20 15.12 18.41
C ARG A 157 11.23 13.66 17.97
N THR A 158 11.11 13.42 16.68
CA THR A 158 11.08 12.05 16.13
C THR A 158 12.49 11.43 16.14
N TYR A 159 13.53 12.18 15.71
CA TYR A 159 14.89 11.61 15.57
C TYR A 159 15.72 11.59 16.85
N LEU A 160 15.20 12.13 17.93
CA LEU A 160 15.73 11.89 19.29
C LEU A 160 15.09 10.68 19.97
N SER A 161 14.21 9.92 19.26
CA SER A 161 13.58 8.71 19.82
C SER A 161 14.43 7.46 19.60
N LEU A 162 14.25 6.48 20.50
CA LEU A 162 14.87 5.15 20.37
C LEU A 162 14.24 4.34 19.24
N ASP A 163 12.96 4.55 18.93
CA ASP A 163 12.29 3.88 17.81
C ASP A 163 12.92 4.25 16.47
N ALA A 164 13.20 5.54 16.26
CA ALA A 164 13.89 5.99 15.05
C ALA A 164 15.31 5.44 14.95
N LEU A 165 16.01 5.32 16.09
CA LEU A 165 17.34 4.69 16.14
C LEU A 165 17.27 3.20 15.80
N ASP A 166 16.28 2.47 16.31
CA ASP A 166 16.07 1.06 15.97
C ASP A 166 15.80 0.88 14.48
N PHE A 167 14.91 1.69 13.89
CA PHE A 167 14.67 1.70 12.44
C PHE A 167 15.95 1.99 11.64
N SER A 168 16.78 2.93 12.10
CA SER A 168 18.06 3.23 11.47
C SER A 168 19.02 2.04 11.53
N ILE A 169 19.11 1.37 12.67
CA ILE A 169 19.96 0.18 12.85
C ILE A 169 19.48 -0.97 11.95
N GLN A 170 18.18 -1.24 11.91
CA GLN A 170 17.61 -2.28 11.04
C GLN A 170 17.85 -1.95 9.56
N THR A 171 17.70 -0.69 9.16
CA THR A 171 18.01 -0.23 7.80
C THR A 171 19.47 -0.49 7.43
N LEU A 172 20.42 -0.16 8.31
CA LEU A 172 21.86 -0.39 8.08
C LEU A 172 22.23 -1.87 8.03
N LYS A 173 21.53 -2.72 8.78
CA LYS A 173 21.69 -4.19 8.73
C LYS A 173 21.15 -4.81 7.44
N GLY A 174 20.29 -4.12 6.73
CA GLY A 174 19.62 -4.65 5.55
C GLY A 174 18.42 -5.55 5.87
N ASP A 175 17.90 -5.50 7.09
CA ASP A 175 16.78 -6.33 7.54
C ASP A 175 15.45 -5.71 7.07
N SER A 176 14.95 -6.20 5.93
CA SER A 176 13.62 -5.80 5.44
C SER A 176 12.53 -6.69 6.02
N PRO A 177 11.55 -6.14 6.77
CA PRO A 177 10.49 -6.94 7.36
C PRO A 177 9.56 -7.61 6.31
N HIS A 178 9.53 -7.13 5.07
CA HIS A 178 8.56 -7.57 4.05
C HIS A 178 9.14 -7.80 2.66
N HIS A 179 10.46 -8.04 2.53
CA HIS A 179 11.14 -8.13 1.23
C HIS A 179 10.90 -6.91 0.32
N ARG A 180 10.59 -5.77 0.92
CA ARG A 180 10.35 -4.50 0.27
C ARG A 180 11.36 -3.48 0.73
N TYR A 181 11.83 -2.70 -0.22
CA TYR A 181 12.68 -1.56 0.05
C TYR A 181 12.26 -0.38 -0.81
N TYR A 182 12.67 0.80 -0.38
CA TYR A 182 12.48 2.03 -1.09
C TYR A 182 13.82 2.63 -1.45
N ASP A 183 13.94 3.12 -2.68
CA ASP A 183 15.07 3.96 -3.04
C ASP A 183 14.89 5.38 -2.48
N ARG A 184 15.92 6.25 -2.68
CA ARG A 184 15.89 7.61 -2.16
C ARG A 184 14.79 8.50 -2.75
N ASP A 185 14.21 8.10 -3.86
CA ASP A 185 13.09 8.78 -4.50
C ASP A 185 11.73 8.20 -4.07
N LEU A 186 11.74 7.35 -3.03
CA LEU A 186 10.57 6.66 -2.47
C LEU A 186 9.89 5.67 -3.44
N ASN A 187 10.60 5.20 -4.48
CA ASN A 187 10.05 4.13 -5.31
C ASN A 187 10.11 2.80 -4.56
N CYS A 188 8.95 2.16 -4.45
CA CYS A 188 8.85 0.84 -3.84
C CYS A 188 9.37 -0.24 -4.78
N ARG A 189 10.24 -1.11 -4.26
CA ARG A 189 10.77 -2.27 -4.96
C ARG A 189 10.57 -3.52 -4.13
N ILE A 190 10.35 -4.65 -4.80
CA ILE A 190 10.28 -5.97 -4.17
C ILE A 190 11.52 -6.76 -4.58
N GLU A 191 12.19 -7.38 -3.61
CA GLU A 191 13.16 -8.41 -3.92
C GLU A 191 12.45 -9.67 -4.41
N VAL A 192 12.32 -9.82 -5.71
CA VAL A 192 11.84 -11.06 -6.34
C VAL A 192 12.99 -12.07 -6.40
N ARG A 193 13.69 -12.31 -5.29
CA ARG A 193 14.69 -13.37 -5.24
C ARG A 193 14.00 -14.72 -5.14
N ALA A 194 13.92 -15.42 -6.28
CA ALA A 194 13.76 -16.86 -6.38
C ALA A 194 12.57 -17.53 -5.65
N ARG A 195 11.56 -16.79 -5.19
CA ARG A 195 10.30 -17.39 -4.73
C ARG A 195 9.37 -17.50 -5.91
N VAL A 196 9.32 -18.68 -6.49
CA VAL A 196 8.25 -19.02 -7.43
C VAL A 196 6.95 -19.12 -6.62
N TYR A 197 6.00 -18.25 -6.88
CA TYR A 197 4.65 -18.36 -6.33
C TYR A 197 4.09 -19.74 -6.67
N ARG A 198 3.62 -20.47 -5.68
CA ARG A 198 3.01 -21.76 -5.85
C ARG A 198 1.53 -21.65 -5.54
N PRO A 199 0.66 -21.70 -6.56
CA PRO A 199 -0.77 -21.73 -6.31
C PRO A 199 -1.17 -22.96 -5.51
N PRO A 200 -2.30 -22.91 -4.77
CA PRO A 200 -2.78 -24.03 -4.00
C PRO A 200 -3.09 -25.22 -4.93
N ARG A 201 -2.65 -26.43 -4.56
CA ARG A 201 -2.91 -27.65 -5.33
C ARG A 201 -4.39 -28.00 -5.37
N ILE A 202 -5.12 -27.70 -4.28
CA ILE A 202 -6.55 -27.90 -4.15
C ILE A 202 -7.15 -26.54 -3.84
N LEU A 203 -8.07 -26.11 -4.69
CA LEU A 203 -8.81 -24.88 -4.46
C LEU A 203 -9.97 -25.16 -3.51
N THR A 204 -9.98 -24.44 -2.41
CA THR A 204 -11.07 -24.44 -1.43
C THR A 204 -11.64 -23.04 -1.32
N PRO A 205 -12.92 -22.88 -0.98
CA PRO A 205 -13.47 -21.59 -0.56
C PRO A 205 -12.61 -20.97 0.55
N PHE A 206 -12.77 -19.70 0.79
CA PHE A 206 -12.17 -19.09 1.96
C PHE A 206 -12.75 -19.74 3.24
N PRO A 207 -11.93 -19.96 4.29
CA PRO A 207 -12.37 -20.72 5.46
C PRO A 207 -13.51 -20.04 6.22
N ASP A 208 -13.53 -18.71 6.20
CA ASP A 208 -14.60 -17.94 6.80
C ASP A 208 -15.59 -17.52 5.73
N PRO A 209 -16.89 -17.88 5.84
CA PRO A 209 -17.95 -17.34 4.99
C PRO A 209 -18.13 -15.85 5.33
N THR A 210 -17.21 -15.03 4.84
CA THR A 210 -17.31 -13.59 5.00
C THR A 210 -18.16 -13.03 3.89
N GLU A 211 -19.26 -12.40 4.27
CA GLU A 211 -20.12 -11.68 3.34
C GLU A 211 -19.31 -10.62 2.58
N ILE A 212 -19.59 -10.48 1.28
CA ILE A 212 -19.10 -9.37 0.49
C ILE A 212 -19.93 -8.13 0.80
N HIS A 213 -19.27 -7.13 1.31
CA HIS A 213 -19.83 -5.83 1.64
C HIS A 213 -19.77 -4.86 0.45
N ALA A 214 -20.61 -5.11 -0.56
CA ALA A 214 -20.64 -4.28 -1.77
C ALA A 214 -21.02 -2.81 -1.51
N GLU A 215 -21.68 -2.52 -0.39
CA GLU A 215 -22.00 -1.15 0.06
C GLU A 215 -20.74 -0.31 0.34
N ARG A 216 -19.61 -0.94 0.63
CA ARG A 216 -18.33 -0.25 0.86
C ARG A 216 -17.76 0.43 -0.40
N ALA A 217 -18.31 0.13 -1.58
CA ALA A 217 -18.09 0.92 -2.79
C ALA A 217 -18.36 2.42 -2.56
N ALA A 218 -19.31 2.76 -1.69
CA ALA A 218 -19.62 4.15 -1.32
C ALA A 218 -18.41 4.89 -0.73
N LEU A 219 -17.48 4.20 -0.05
CA LEU A 219 -16.29 4.83 0.51
C LEU A 219 -15.31 5.29 -0.60
N TYR A 220 -15.21 4.55 -1.68
CA TYR A 220 -14.43 4.95 -2.87
C TYR A 220 -15.04 6.15 -3.57
N LEU A 221 -16.38 6.21 -3.63
CA LEU A 221 -17.10 7.36 -4.16
C LEU A 221 -16.93 8.60 -3.27
N GLN A 222 -16.94 8.44 -1.95
CA GLN A 222 -16.59 9.51 -1.01
C GLN A 222 -15.16 10.01 -1.22
N LEU A 223 -14.18 9.11 -1.39
CA LEU A 223 -12.79 9.49 -1.71
C LEU A 223 -12.74 10.33 -2.99
N ARG A 224 -13.42 9.89 -4.05
CA ARG A 224 -13.53 10.64 -5.32
C ARG A 224 -14.09 12.05 -5.11
N GLN A 225 -15.10 12.19 -4.27
CA GLN A 225 -15.76 13.47 -3.95
C GLN A 225 -14.86 14.44 -3.15
N MET A 226 -13.81 13.95 -2.48
CA MET A 226 -12.84 14.83 -1.81
C MET A 226 -12.06 15.70 -2.81
N PHE A 227 -11.89 15.24 -4.05
CA PHE A 227 -11.18 15.93 -5.11
C PHE A 227 -12.06 16.06 -6.38
N PRO A 228 -13.14 16.86 -6.36
CA PRO A 228 -14.16 16.85 -7.42
C PRO A 228 -13.65 17.35 -8.77
N THR A 229 -12.59 18.18 -8.79
CA THR A 229 -12.00 18.72 -10.01
C THR A 229 -10.91 17.84 -10.62
N ALA A 230 -10.45 16.81 -9.90
CA ALA A 230 -9.46 15.89 -10.41
C ALA A 230 -10.08 14.96 -11.46
N ARG A 231 -9.34 14.66 -12.54
CA ARG A 231 -9.60 13.45 -13.32
C ARG A 231 -9.29 12.24 -12.43
N ALA A 232 -10.25 11.36 -12.25
CA ALA A 232 -10.13 10.22 -11.34
C ALA A 232 -10.09 8.91 -12.12
N ILE A 233 -8.99 8.17 -11.97
CA ILE A 233 -8.81 6.84 -12.54
C ILE A 233 -8.84 5.84 -11.38
N GLY A 234 -9.83 4.97 -11.38
CA GLY A 234 -9.87 3.80 -10.52
C GLY A 234 -9.25 2.61 -11.22
N TYR A 235 -8.59 1.75 -10.49
CA TYR A 235 -8.13 0.50 -11.08
C TYR A 235 -8.06 -0.63 -10.05
N VAL A 236 -8.28 -1.86 -10.50
CA VAL A 236 -8.07 -3.06 -9.69
C VAL A 236 -6.65 -3.58 -9.98
N PRO A 237 -5.72 -3.54 -9.00
CA PRO A 237 -4.41 -4.14 -9.14
C PRO A 237 -4.51 -5.65 -9.42
N PRO A 238 -3.56 -6.26 -10.16
CA PRO A 238 -3.58 -7.68 -10.42
C PRO A 238 -3.50 -8.48 -9.12
N VAL A 239 -4.28 -9.53 -9.07
CA VAL A 239 -4.27 -10.56 -8.03
C VAL A 239 -4.37 -11.92 -8.71
N SER A 240 -3.77 -12.95 -8.12
CA SER A 240 -3.69 -14.25 -8.80
C SER A 240 -5.07 -14.79 -9.18
N ALA A 241 -5.17 -15.40 -10.36
CA ALA A 241 -6.39 -16.01 -10.85
C ALA A 241 -6.94 -17.05 -9.86
N TRP A 242 -6.05 -17.71 -9.10
CA TRP A 242 -6.45 -18.66 -8.03
C TRP A 242 -7.14 -17.98 -6.85
N THR A 243 -6.78 -16.72 -6.55
CA THR A 243 -7.49 -15.93 -5.53
C THR A 243 -8.90 -15.59 -5.99
N ILE A 244 -9.06 -15.15 -7.25
CA ILE A 244 -10.38 -14.90 -7.83
C ILE A 244 -11.20 -16.19 -7.93
N ALA A 245 -10.57 -17.31 -8.25
CA ALA A 245 -11.21 -18.62 -8.24
C ALA A 245 -11.77 -18.97 -6.85
N ARG A 246 -11.04 -18.66 -5.78
CA ARG A 246 -11.52 -18.84 -4.40
C ARG A 246 -12.69 -17.92 -4.07
N VAL A 247 -12.66 -16.66 -4.53
CA VAL A 247 -13.81 -15.74 -4.42
C VAL A 247 -15.05 -16.37 -5.10
N SER A 248 -14.86 -16.92 -6.30
CA SER A 248 -15.96 -17.61 -7.02
C SER A 248 -16.47 -18.84 -6.28
N LEU A 249 -15.56 -19.68 -5.76
CA LEU A 249 -15.92 -20.89 -4.98
C LEU A 249 -16.63 -20.58 -3.66
N SER A 250 -16.35 -19.40 -3.07
CA SER A 250 -17.07 -18.92 -1.88
C SER A 250 -18.46 -18.37 -2.19
N GLY A 251 -18.88 -18.29 -3.47
CA GLY A 251 -20.14 -17.66 -3.86
C GLY A 251 -20.10 -16.11 -3.90
N ASP A 252 -18.94 -15.51 -3.69
CA ASP A 252 -18.75 -14.08 -3.47
C ASP A 252 -18.55 -13.29 -4.77
N LEU A 253 -18.38 -13.94 -5.92
CA LEU A 253 -17.97 -13.29 -7.17
C LEU A 253 -18.97 -12.22 -7.63
N ASP A 254 -20.26 -12.50 -7.57
CA ASP A 254 -21.28 -11.55 -8.04
C ASP A 254 -21.38 -10.31 -7.13
N GLY A 255 -21.26 -10.52 -5.82
CA GLY A 255 -21.17 -9.39 -4.86
C GLY A 255 -19.94 -8.53 -5.09
N TYR A 256 -18.79 -9.16 -5.35
CA TYR A 256 -17.54 -8.46 -5.67
C TYR A 256 -17.66 -7.64 -6.97
N LEU A 257 -18.18 -8.25 -8.04
CA LEU A 257 -18.36 -7.55 -9.32
C LEU A 257 -19.40 -6.40 -9.21
N THR A 258 -20.44 -6.58 -8.37
CA THR A 258 -21.38 -5.51 -8.06
C THR A 258 -20.70 -4.32 -7.35
N ALA A 259 -19.74 -4.59 -6.46
CA ALA A 259 -18.96 -3.54 -5.82
C ALA A 259 -18.11 -2.76 -6.84
N LEU A 260 -17.43 -3.47 -7.74
CA LEU A 260 -16.61 -2.84 -8.79
C LEU A 260 -17.45 -2.01 -9.76
N ASP A 261 -18.63 -2.49 -10.17
CA ASP A 261 -19.56 -1.74 -11.02
C ASP A 261 -19.98 -0.42 -10.38
N ARG A 262 -20.33 -0.44 -9.07
CA ARG A 262 -20.69 0.78 -8.32
C ARG A 262 -19.54 1.77 -8.25
N ILE A 263 -18.31 1.30 -8.10
CA ILE A 263 -17.12 2.17 -8.09
C ILE A 263 -16.89 2.75 -9.47
N ALA A 264 -16.92 1.91 -10.50
CA ALA A 264 -16.71 2.31 -11.89
C ALA A 264 -17.64 3.48 -12.28
N ALA A 265 -18.90 3.43 -11.89
CA ALA A 265 -19.87 4.48 -12.18
C ALA A 265 -19.50 5.88 -11.63
N GLY A 266 -18.58 5.97 -10.66
CA GLY A 266 -18.19 7.23 -10.03
C GLY A 266 -16.79 7.74 -10.44
N PHE A 267 -16.02 6.96 -11.19
CA PHE A 267 -14.71 7.35 -11.68
C PHE A 267 -14.79 7.73 -13.17
N ASP A 268 -13.88 8.59 -13.64
CA ASP A 268 -13.83 8.98 -15.04
C ASP A 268 -13.32 7.83 -15.92
N GLU A 269 -12.48 6.95 -15.36
CA GLU A 269 -11.99 5.70 -15.97
C GLU A 269 -11.89 4.63 -14.89
N PHE A 270 -12.20 3.39 -15.26
CA PHE A 270 -12.06 2.27 -14.32
C PHE A 270 -11.53 1.01 -15.03
N LEU A 271 -10.24 0.69 -14.78
CA LEU A 271 -9.52 -0.39 -15.44
C LEU A 271 -9.28 -1.55 -14.46
N ASP A 272 -9.65 -2.76 -14.86
CA ASP A 272 -9.58 -3.93 -14.00
C ASP A 272 -8.51 -4.91 -14.49
N PHE A 273 -7.37 -4.94 -13.80
CA PHE A 273 -6.28 -5.90 -14.02
C PHE A 273 -6.36 -7.10 -13.07
N GLY A 274 -7.32 -7.13 -12.15
CA GLY A 274 -7.62 -8.27 -11.27
C GLY A 274 -8.37 -9.40 -11.99
N ILE A 275 -8.97 -9.11 -13.15
CA ILE A 275 -9.62 -10.12 -13.97
C ILE A 275 -8.64 -11.25 -14.34
N PRO A 276 -9.05 -12.53 -14.31
CA PRO A 276 -8.20 -13.65 -14.74
C PRO A 276 -7.62 -13.42 -16.14
N SER A 277 -6.31 -13.50 -16.27
CA SER A 277 -5.55 -13.19 -17.48
C SER A 277 -4.22 -13.94 -17.50
N ALA A 278 -3.44 -13.84 -18.57
CA ALA A 278 -2.10 -14.40 -18.62
C ALA A 278 -1.18 -13.83 -17.50
N ILE A 279 -1.37 -12.55 -17.12
CA ILE A 279 -0.63 -11.95 -16.01
C ILE A 279 -1.04 -12.57 -14.67
N THR A 280 -2.34 -12.67 -14.39
CA THR A 280 -2.83 -13.16 -13.09
C THR A 280 -2.69 -14.68 -12.93
N ALA A 281 -2.51 -15.40 -14.03
CA ALA A 281 -2.24 -16.84 -14.06
C ALA A 281 -0.74 -17.19 -14.08
N THR A 282 0.17 -16.19 -14.13
CA THR A 282 1.61 -16.45 -14.04
C THR A 282 2.03 -16.76 -12.60
N THR A 283 3.11 -17.54 -12.47
CA THR A 283 3.76 -17.84 -11.18
C THR A 283 5.15 -17.24 -11.08
N SER A 284 5.71 -16.72 -12.16
CA SER A 284 7.07 -16.19 -12.23
C SER A 284 7.19 -14.70 -11.96
N ASP A 285 6.15 -13.92 -12.33
CA ASP A 285 6.16 -12.46 -12.24
C ASP A 285 5.48 -11.92 -10.99
N THR A 286 5.33 -12.77 -10.00
CA THR A 286 4.72 -12.41 -8.71
C THR A 286 5.47 -13.06 -7.56
N LEU A 287 5.59 -12.32 -6.46
CA LEU A 287 6.21 -12.82 -5.22
C LEU A 287 5.33 -13.86 -4.52
N ASP A 288 4.03 -13.60 -4.45
CA ASP A 288 3.08 -14.32 -3.59
C ASP A 288 1.68 -14.45 -4.21
N GLY A 289 1.51 -14.14 -5.49
CA GLY A 289 0.22 -14.08 -6.17
C GLY A 289 -0.56 -12.80 -5.93
N SER A 290 0.03 -11.83 -5.22
CA SER A 290 -0.60 -10.54 -4.89
C SER A 290 0.30 -9.35 -5.26
N HIS A 291 1.61 -9.53 -5.12
CA HIS A 291 2.60 -8.51 -5.42
C HIS A 291 3.37 -8.89 -6.69
N TYR A 292 3.08 -8.17 -7.75
CA TYR A 292 3.63 -8.42 -9.08
C TYR A 292 4.92 -7.65 -9.32
N SER A 293 5.73 -8.14 -10.27
CA SER A 293 7.04 -7.57 -10.61
C SER A 293 6.95 -6.12 -11.10
N GLU A 294 8.08 -5.42 -11.07
CA GLU A 294 8.20 -4.05 -11.61
C GLU A 294 7.79 -4.01 -13.08
N ALA A 295 8.12 -5.03 -13.88
CA ALA A 295 7.74 -5.10 -15.29
C ALA A 295 6.22 -5.14 -15.49
N VAL A 296 5.50 -5.90 -14.66
CA VAL A 296 4.03 -5.95 -14.68
C VAL A 296 3.44 -4.60 -14.29
N ASN A 297 3.92 -4.01 -13.19
CA ASN A 297 3.41 -2.72 -12.73
C ASN A 297 3.72 -1.57 -13.70
N ALA A 298 4.86 -1.64 -14.42
CA ALA A 298 5.19 -0.69 -15.48
C ALA A 298 4.20 -0.79 -16.67
N ARG A 299 3.78 -2.00 -17.04
CA ARG A 299 2.75 -2.20 -18.09
C ARG A 299 1.40 -1.66 -17.63
N ILE A 300 1.02 -1.89 -16.36
CA ILE A 300 -0.21 -1.33 -15.78
C ILE A 300 -0.19 0.20 -15.81
N ALA A 301 0.93 0.83 -15.43
CA ALA A 301 1.06 2.28 -15.48
C ALA A 301 0.90 2.84 -16.89
N VAL A 302 1.46 2.16 -17.91
CA VAL A 302 1.27 2.53 -19.33
C VAL A 302 -0.20 2.39 -19.72
N ALA A 303 -0.86 1.30 -19.33
CA ALA A 303 -2.27 1.06 -19.61
C ALA A 303 -3.17 2.13 -18.96
N LEU A 304 -2.90 2.50 -17.71
CA LEU A 304 -3.61 3.59 -17.01
C LEU A 304 -3.39 4.95 -17.66
N GLN A 305 -2.19 5.20 -18.22
CA GLN A 305 -1.87 6.43 -18.92
C GLN A 305 -2.57 6.51 -20.28
N SER A 306 -2.65 5.40 -21.03
CA SER A 306 -3.21 5.34 -22.38
C SER A 306 -4.72 5.10 -22.42
N GLY A 307 -5.32 4.61 -21.33
CA GLY A 307 -6.71 4.12 -21.31
C GLY A 307 -6.90 2.80 -22.05
N GLU A 308 -5.82 2.07 -22.40
CA GLU A 308 -5.88 0.77 -23.07
C GLU A 308 -5.58 -0.35 -22.08
N PRO A 309 -6.61 -1.10 -21.62
CA PRO A 309 -6.52 -1.97 -20.44
C PRO A 309 -5.84 -3.32 -20.67
N GLU A 310 -5.32 -3.63 -21.86
CA GLU A 310 -4.79 -4.97 -22.17
C GLU A 310 -3.67 -5.40 -21.18
N PRO A 311 -3.76 -6.53 -20.50
CA PRO A 311 -4.75 -7.64 -20.64
C PRO A 311 -5.96 -7.55 -19.68
N GLY A 312 -6.19 -6.44 -19.04
CA GLY A 312 -7.34 -6.18 -18.18
C GLY A 312 -8.64 -5.92 -18.96
N VAL A 313 -9.55 -5.20 -18.35
CA VAL A 313 -10.80 -4.73 -18.97
C VAL A 313 -11.11 -3.29 -18.53
N ASP A 314 -11.77 -2.54 -19.39
CA ASP A 314 -12.33 -1.24 -19.08
C ASP A 314 -13.84 -1.41 -18.78
N TRP A 315 -14.25 -1.04 -17.59
CA TRP A 315 -15.63 -1.18 -17.13
C TRP A 315 -16.60 -0.24 -17.85
N HIS A 316 -16.11 0.85 -18.45
CA HIS A 316 -16.97 1.77 -19.20
C HIS A 316 -17.23 1.32 -20.64
N ARG A 317 -16.41 0.38 -21.17
CA ARG A 317 -16.55 -0.13 -22.53
C ARG A 317 -17.41 -1.38 -22.64
N GLN A 318 -17.85 -1.97 -21.51
CA GLN A 318 -18.60 -3.21 -21.49
C GLN A 318 -19.72 -3.17 -20.45
N SER A 319 -20.78 -3.95 -20.66
CA SER A 319 -21.84 -4.09 -19.65
C SER A 319 -21.34 -4.92 -18.46
N PRO A 320 -21.86 -4.71 -17.23
CA PRO A 320 -21.54 -5.51 -16.05
C PRO A 320 -21.76 -7.00 -16.29
N GLN A 321 -22.80 -7.37 -17.04
CA GLN A 321 -23.10 -8.76 -17.40
C GLN A 321 -22.04 -9.37 -18.32
N ALA A 322 -21.55 -8.60 -19.30
CA ALA A 322 -20.47 -9.03 -20.18
C ALA A 322 -19.16 -9.24 -19.41
N ILE A 323 -18.83 -8.35 -18.48
CA ILE A 323 -17.66 -8.48 -17.61
C ILE A 323 -17.79 -9.71 -16.71
N ALA A 324 -18.97 -9.94 -16.10
CA ALA A 324 -19.22 -11.11 -15.28
C ALA A 324 -19.10 -12.43 -16.08
N ALA A 325 -19.60 -12.45 -17.31
CA ALA A 325 -19.44 -13.59 -18.21
C ALA A 325 -17.95 -13.84 -18.54
N LEU A 326 -17.20 -12.76 -18.83
CA LEU A 326 -15.77 -12.84 -19.13
C LEU A 326 -14.95 -13.35 -17.93
N TYR A 327 -15.28 -12.93 -16.71
CA TYR A 327 -14.65 -13.46 -15.49
C TYR A 327 -14.84 -14.98 -15.38
N ARG A 328 -16.08 -15.46 -15.56
CA ARG A 328 -16.39 -16.90 -15.47
C ARG A 328 -15.72 -17.72 -16.58
N GLU A 329 -15.74 -17.22 -17.83
CA GLU A 329 -15.07 -17.83 -18.96
C GLU A 329 -13.55 -17.97 -18.72
N ARG A 330 -12.91 -16.85 -18.32
CA ARG A 330 -11.46 -16.85 -18.09
C ARG A 330 -11.05 -17.70 -16.89
N LEU A 331 -11.86 -17.75 -15.82
CA LEU A 331 -11.66 -18.68 -14.70
C LEU A 331 -11.71 -20.12 -15.16
N ALA A 332 -12.75 -20.52 -15.92
CA ALA A 332 -12.90 -21.87 -16.43
C ALA A 332 -11.70 -22.30 -17.30
N ARG A 333 -11.16 -21.37 -18.09
CA ARG A 333 -10.02 -21.63 -18.97
C ARG A 333 -8.67 -21.68 -18.23
N LEU A 334 -8.42 -20.75 -17.31
CA LEU A 334 -7.11 -20.56 -16.68
C LEU A 334 -6.96 -21.34 -15.37
N VAL A 335 -8.08 -21.69 -14.74
CA VAL A 335 -8.12 -22.44 -13.48
C VAL A 335 -9.14 -23.58 -13.62
N PRO A 336 -8.86 -24.64 -14.42
CA PRO A 336 -9.83 -25.69 -14.75
C PRO A 336 -10.45 -26.43 -13.56
N SER A 337 -9.76 -26.45 -12.41
CA SER A 337 -10.28 -27.06 -11.18
C SER A 337 -11.53 -26.38 -10.59
N VAL A 338 -11.89 -25.18 -11.07
CA VAL A 338 -13.12 -24.47 -10.69
C VAL A 338 -14.34 -24.98 -11.44
N SER A 339 -14.14 -25.63 -12.60
CA SER A 339 -15.21 -26.07 -13.53
C SER A 339 -15.92 -27.36 -13.12
N SER A 340 -15.52 -28.00 -12.02
CA SER A 340 -16.09 -29.27 -11.57
C SER A 340 -16.69 -29.17 -10.17
N PRO A 341 -17.91 -28.65 -9.98
CA PRO A 341 -18.63 -28.90 -8.76
C PRO A 341 -19.17 -30.33 -8.85
N GLY A 342 -18.51 -31.28 -8.16
CA GLY A 342 -19.08 -32.61 -7.90
C GLY A 342 -18.60 -33.76 -8.76
N ALA A 343 -17.30 -34.04 -8.79
CA ALA A 343 -16.88 -35.42 -8.96
C ALA A 343 -16.81 -36.08 -7.56
N PRO A 344 -17.57 -37.15 -7.27
CA PRO A 344 -17.49 -37.83 -5.98
C PRO A 344 -16.07 -38.38 -5.84
N SER A 345 -15.43 -38.11 -4.70
CA SER A 345 -14.12 -38.67 -4.35
C SER A 345 -14.18 -40.20 -4.45
N GLY A 346 -13.69 -40.75 -5.56
CA GLY A 346 -13.47 -42.19 -5.70
C GLY A 346 -12.51 -42.61 -4.59
N LYS A 347 -13.00 -43.42 -3.68
CA LYS A 347 -12.23 -44.12 -2.65
C LYS A 347 -11.08 -44.84 -3.33
N TYR A 348 -9.87 -44.36 -3.18
CA TYR A 348 -8.70 -45.21 -3.35
C TYR A 348 -8.66 -46.16 -2.16
N ARG A 349 -9.12 -47.41 -2.38
CA ARG A 349 -8.69 -48.59 -1.63
C ARG A 349 -7.42 -49.10 -2.30
N GLY A 350 -6.40 -49.33 -1.49
CA GLY A 350 -5.16 -49.98 -1.87
C GLY A 350 -4.03 -49.49 -1.02
#